data_12fa18b71c2c0adbecf0ba2b925845d6
#
_entry.id   12fa18b71c2c0adbecf0ba2b925845d6
#
_cell.length_a   1.000
_cell.length_b   1.000
_cell.length_c   1.000
_cell.angle_alpha   90.00
_cell.angle_beta   90.00
_cell.angle_gamma   90.00
#
_symmetry.space_group_name_H-M   'P 1'
#
loop_
_entity.id
_entity.type
_entity.pdbx_description
1 polymer ?
#
loop_
_entity_poly.entity_id
_entity_poly.type
_entity_poly.pdbx_seq_one_letter_code
_entity_poly.pdbx_strand_id
1 'polypeptide(L)'
;DSIISLPTKVDFPIVPDFVRESSDELLRRINRSGHNWVVLADENNQPHLILDADGALRAALFDTDKPFDIYDYCHRPLIVRDENLTLGDVIWHLKAQESLDAHHDGTIDVDLVLVWGEKPRIITGADILGRLLKGISSAMPEALLSNVVSAQTEKKETAPSISE
;
A
#
# COMPACT_ATOMS: atom_id res chain seq x y z
N ASP A 1 15.40 7.35 0.96
CA ASP A 1 15.18 6.85 -0.39
C ASP A 1 14.28 5.62 -0.34
N SER A 2 13.11 5.69 -0.96
CA SER A 2 12.10 4.63 -0.91
C SER A 2 12.30 3.55 -1.99
N ILE A 3 13.45 3.56 -2.67
CA ILE A 3 13.79 2.60 -3.72
C ILE A 3 15.03 1.83 -3.29
N ILE A 4 14.94 0.50 -3.31
CA ILE A 4 16.04 -0.41 -3.05
C ILE A 4 16.34 -1.19 -4.33
N SER A 5 17.53 -0.98 -4.92
CA SER A 5 18.00 -1.79 -6.04
C SER A 5 18.59 -3.10 -5.54
N LEU A 6 18.15 -4.18 -6.17
CA LEU A 6 18.53 -5.56 -5.87
C LEU A 6 18.94 -6.29 -7.16
N PRO A 7 19.83 -7.29 -7.10
CA PRO A 7 20.06 -8.17 -8.23
C PRO A 7 18.78 -8.93 -8.58
N THR A 8 18.58 -9.23 -9.85
CA THR A 8 17.41 -9.98 -10.33
C THR A 8 17.81 -11.31 -10.96
N LYS A 9 16.92 -12.28 -10.83
CA LYS A 9 17.01 -13.54 -11.58
C LYS A 9 15.67 -13.79 -12.25
N VAL A 10 15.68 -13.82 -13.59
CA VAL A 10 14.46 -14.02 -14.39
C VAL A 10 13.36 -13.03 -13.99
N ASP A 11 13.70 -11.73 -13.97
CA ASP A 11 12.79 -10.61 -13.64
C ASP A 11 12.24 -10.61 -12.19
N PHE A 12 12.87 -11.38 -11.28
CA PHE A 12 12.49 -11.40 -9.87
C PHE A 12 13.64 -10.87 -9.00
N PRO A 13 13.40 -9.85 -8.16
CA PRO A 13 14.42 -9.33 -7.25
C PRO A 13 14.87 -10.38 -6.25
N ILE A 14 16.17 -10.57 -6.14
CA ILE A 14 16.77 -11.47 -5.14
C ILE A 14 17.16 -10.64 -3.92
N VAL A 15 16.47 -10.88 -2.82
CA VAL A 15 16.86 -10.31 -1.54
C VAL A 15 18.11 -11.02 -1.05
N PRO A 16 19.18 -10.29 -0.68
CA PRO A 16 20.39 -10.89 -0.11
C PRO A 16 20.07 -11.57 1.24
N ASP A 17 20.89 -12.55 1.60
CA ASP A 17 20.83 -13.15 2.93
C ASP A 17 21.01 -12.07 4.00
N PHE A 18 20.18 -12.11 5.02
CA PHE A 18 20.20 -11.15 6.12
C PHE A 18 19.93 -11.84 7.46
N VAL A 19 20.33 -11.18 8.54
CA VAL A 19 20.09 -11.66 9.90
C VAL A 19 18.95 -10.88 10.52
N ARG A 20 18.06 -11.55 11.24
CA ARG A 20 16.90 -10.92 11.91
C ARG A 20 17.32 -10.15 13.16
N GLU A 21 18.17 -9.15 12.97
CA GLU A 21 18.71 -8.27 14.01
C GLU A 21 18.66 -6.82 13.57
N SER A 22 18.52 -5.92 14.52
CA SER A 22 18.50 -4.47 14.25
C SER A 22 19.84 -3.92 13.73
N SER A 23 20.91 -4.71 13.78
CA SER A 23 22.23 -4.42 13.24
C SER A 23 22.37 -4.73 11.76
N ASP A 24 21.48 -5.56 11.20
CA ASP A 24 21.52 -5.97 9.80
C ASP A 24 21.39 -4.78 8.84
N GLU A 25 22.18 -4.81 7.76
CA GLU A 25 22.25 -3.67 6.82
C GLU A 25 21.01 -3.54 5.97
N LEU A 26 20.39 -4.65 5.52
CA LEU A 26 19.16 -4.61 4.75
C LEU A 26 18.01 -4.06 5.58
N LEU A 27 17.83 -4.56 6.80
CA LEU A 27 16.77 -4.09 7.70
C LEU A 27 16.99 -2.62 8.08
N ARG A 28 18.24 -2.20 8.27
CA ARG A 28 18.57 -0.78 8.49
C ARG A 28 18.25 0.07 7.27
N ARG A 29 18.52 -0.41 6.06
CA ARG A 29 18.22 0.31 4.82
C ARG A 29 16.71 0.50 4.65
N ILE A 30 15.92 -0.56 4.90
CA ILE A 30 14.47 -0.49 4.90
C ILE A 30 13.98 0.53 5.94
N ASN A 31 14.46 0.43 7.18
CA ASN A 31 14.06 1.34 8.26
C ASN A 31 14.45 2.80 8.00
N ARG A 32 15.62 3.07 7.41
CA ARG A 32 16.09 4.41 7.07
C ARG A 32 15.27 5.07 5.95
N SER A 33 14.54 4.29 5.16
CA SER A 33 13.66 4.85 4.14
C SER A 33 12.61 5.78 4.76
N GLY A 34 12.16 5.46 5.97
CA GLY A 34 11.13 6.21 6.68
C GLY A 34 9.75 6.12 6.03
N HIS A 35 9.56 5.16 5.12
CA HIS A 35 8.33 4.96 4.38
C HIS A 35 7.72 3.61 4.73
N ASN A 36 6.39 3.55 4.78
CA ASN A 36 5.65 2.29 4.99
C ASN A 36 5.82 1.33 3.79
N TRP A 37 6.07 1.88 2.62
CA TRP A 37 6.23 1.15 1.37
C TRP A 37 7.58 1.44 0.74
N VAL A 38 8.29 0.38 0.33
CA VAL A 38 9.59 0.45 -0.32
C VAL A 38 9.53 -0.27 -1.65
N VAL A 39 9.97 0.39 -2.72
CA VAL A 39 10.03 -0.21 -4.05
C VAL A 39 11.29 -1.05 -4.19
N LEU A 40 11.15 -2.31 -4.56
CA LEU A 40 12.24 -3.17 -4.95
C LEU A 40 12.41 -3.11 -6.46
N ALA A 41 13.53 -2.56 -6.90
CA ALA A 41 13.87 -2.38 -8.30
C ALA A 41 15.09 -3.23 -8.68
N ASP A 42 15.30 -3.47 -9.96
CA ASP A 42 16.51 -4.09 -10.46
C ASP A 42 17.67 -3.08 -10.60
N GLU A 43 18.82 -3.58 -11.08
CA GLU A 43 20.01 -2.77 -11.33
C GLU A 43 19.81 -1.70 -12.42
N ASN A 44 18.81 -1.88 -13.29
CA ASN A 44 18.41 -0.93 -14.32
C ASN A 44 17.33 0.05 -13.83
N ASN A 45 17.06 0.08 -12.52
CA ASN A 45 16.03 0.89 -11.92
C ASN A 45 14.62 0.59 -12.45
N GLN A 46 14.35 -0.69 -12.83
CA GLN A 46 12.99 -1.12 -13.17
C GLN A 46 12.32 -1.69 -11.93
N PRO A 47 11.13 -1.19 -11.58
CA PRO A 47 10.40 -1.65 -10.40
C PRO A 47 9.79 -3.03 -10.66
N HIS A 48 9.85 -3.90 -9.66
CA HIS A 48 9.28 -5.25 -9.71
C HIS A 48 8.28 -5.51 -8.59
N LEU A 49 8.66 -5.17 -7.36
CA LEU A 49 7.85 -5.43 -6.16
C LEU A 49 7.77 -4.17 -5.28
N ILE A 50 6.75 -4.14 -4.44
CA ILE A 50 6.64 -3.19 -3.33
C ILE A 50 6.68 -3.99 -2.04
N LEU A 51 7.54 -3.60 -1.11
CA LEU A 51 7.68 -4.19 0.21
C LEU A 51 6.88 -3.38 1.23
N ASP A 52 6.02 -4.04 2.01
CA ASP A 52 5.49 -3.50 3.26
C ASP A 52 6.62 -3.44 4.29
N ALA A 53 7.23 -2.27 4.40
CA ALA A 53 8.39 -2.06 5.26
C ALA A 53 8.04 -2.21 6.75
N ASP A 54 6.90 -1.72 7.18
CA ASP A 54 6.46 -1.80 8.57
C ASP A 54 6.15 -3.25 8.98
N GLY A 55 5.40 -3.97 8.14
CA GLY A 55 5.09 -5.37 8.35
C GLY A 55 6.34 -6.24 8.39
N ALA A 56 7.21 -6.09 7.39
CA ALA A 56 8.46 -6.85 7.29
C ALA A 56 9.41 -6.58 8.47
N LEU A 57 9.64 -5.30 8.83
CA LEU A 57 10.50 -4.95 9.96
C LEU A 57 9.95 -5.47 11.29
N ARG A 58 8.63 -5.35 11.49
CA ARG A 58 7.98 -5.85 12.71
C ARG A 58 8.14 -7.35 12.82
N ALA A 59 7.83 -8.10 11.77
CA ALA A 59 7.95 -9.55 11.79
C ALA A 59 9.40 -10.01 11.91
N ALA A 60 10.33 -9.37 11.21
CA ALA A 60 11.74 -9.72 11.27
C ALA A 60 12.33 -9.53 12.68
N LEU A 61 11.98 -8.45 13.38
CA LEU A 61 12.63 -8.06 14.64
C LEU A 61 11.90 -8.56 15.89
N PHE A 62 10.58 -8.78 15.84
CA PHE A 62 9.77 -9.07 17.02
C PHE A 62 9.09 -10.45 17.01
N ASP A 63 8.83 -11.03 15.83
CA ASP A 63 8.21 -12.35 15.70
C ASP A 63 9.30 -13.43 15.46
N THR A 64 10.38 -13.42 16.25
CA THR A 64 11.58 -14.25 16.03
C THR A 64 11.34 -15.75 16.18
N ASP A 65 10.28 -16.16 16.85
CA ASP A 65 9.85 -17.54 17.05
C ASP A 65 9.11 -18.15 15.85
N LYS A 66 8.76 -17.32 14.86
CA LYS A 66 8.09 -17.77 13.64
C LYS A 66 9.04 -17.82 12.44
N PRO A 67 8.81 -18.74 11.48
CA PRO A 67 9.49 -18.66 10.20
C PRO A 67 9.20 -17.31 9.56
N PHE A 68 10.20 -16.75 8.88
CA PHE A 68 10.09 -15.45 8.24
C PHE A 68 10.59 -15.56 6.81
N ASP A 69 9.76 -15.15 5.87
CA ASP A 69 10.14 -14.89 4.49
C ASP A 69 9.79 -13.43 4.16
N ILE A 70 10.76 -12.67 3.71
CA ILE A 70 10.56 -11.25 3.36
C ILE A 70 9.60 -11.11 2.17
N TYR A 71 9.52 -12.13 1.32
CA TYR A 71 8.62 -12.12 0.17
C TYR A 71 7.14 -12.20 0.55
N ASP A 72 6.81 -12.72 1.74
CA ASP A 72 5.44 -12.70 2.28
C ASP A 72 4.92 -11.27 2.52
N TYR A 73 5.83 -10.29 2.57
CA TYR A 73 5.56 -8.87 2.72
C TYR A 73 5.73 -8.08 1.42
N CYS A 74 5.95 -8.79 0.32
CA CYS A 74 6.12 -8.18 -1.00
C CYS A 74 4.84 -8.29 -1.82
N HIS A 75 4.51 -7.21 -2.50
CA HIS A 75 3.32 -7.08 -3.34
C HIS A 75 3.73 -6.78 -4.78
N ARG A 76 2.95 -7.27 -5.75
CA ARG A 76 3.10 -6.92 -7.16
C ARG A 76 2.17 -5.75 -7.49
N PRO A 77 2.70 -4.53 -7.68
CA PRO A 77 1.86 -3.39 -8.00
C PRO A 77 1.46 -3.38 -9.48
N LEU A 78 0.35 -2.72 -9.79
CA LEU A 78 0.12 -2.23 -11.14
C LEU A 78 1.10 -1.08 -11.42
N ILE A 79 2.00 -1.25 -12.40
CA ILE A 79 2.98 -0.23 -12.76
C ILE A 79 2.41 0.65 -13.86
N VAL A 80 2.23 1.94 -13.55
CA VAL A 80 1.77 2.97 -14.46
C VAL A 80 2.96 3.89 -14.79
N ARG A 81 3.27 4.05 -16.07
CA ARG A 81 4.39 4.89 -16.54
C ARG A 81 3.92 6.23 -17.11
N ASP A 82 2.66 6.34 -17.48
CA ASP A 82 2.07 7.59 -17.95
C ASP A 82 1.47 8.37 -16.77
N GLU A 83 2.10 9.47 -16.40
CA GLU A 83 1.66 10.32 -15.30
C GLU A 83 0.34 11.08 -15.60
N ASN A 84 -0.11 11.09 -16.86
CA ASN A 84 -1.35 11.74 -17.28
C ASN A 84 -2.58 10.83 -17.19
N LEU A 85 -2.40 9.54 -16.90
CA LEU A 85 -3.51 8.62 -16.71
C LEU A 85 -4.42 9.09 -15.57
N THR A 86 -5.72 9.13 -15.87
CA THR A 86 -6.71 9.46 -14.85
C THR A 86 -6.93 8.28 -13.89
N LEU A 87 -7.44 8.57 -12.71
CA LEU A 87 -7.80 7.52 -11.75
C LEU A 87 -8.82 6.52 -12.34
N GLY A 88 -9.72 7.00 -13.21
CA GLY A 88 -10.67 6.14 -13.91
C GLY A 88 -9.98 5.14 -14.84
N ASP A 89 -8.96 5.59 -15.59
CA ASP A 89 -8.18 4.72 -16.47
C ASP A 89 -7.42 3.67 -15.67
N VAL A 90 -6.84 4.07 -14.53
CA VAL A 90 -6.14 3.15 -13.61
C VAL A 90 -7.08 2.07 -13.09
N ILE A 91 -8.28 2.43 -12.63
CA ILE A 91 -9.30 1.47 -12.16
C ILE A 91 -9.70 0.51 -13.29
N TRP A 92 -9.82 0.99 -14.52
CA TRP A 92 -10.10 0.15 -15.68
C TRP A 92 -8.98 -0.87 -15.94
N HIS A 93 -7.72 -0.46 -15.84
CA HIS A 93 -6.57 -1.36 -15.99
C HIS A 93 -6.53 -2.41 -14.88
N LEU A 94 -6.81 -2.03 -13.63
CA LEU A 94 -6.90 -2.98 -12.51
C LEU A 94 -7.95 -4.07 -12.79
N LYS A 95 -9.17 -3.68 -13.21
CA LYS A 95 -10.22 -4.64 -13.55
C LYS A 95 -9.89 -5.54 -14.72
N ALA A 96 -9.23 -5.00 -15.75
CA ALA A 96 -8.83 -5.78 -16.91
C ALA A 96 -7.79 -6.84 -16.53
N GLN A 97 -6.86 -6.51 -15.64
CA GLN A 97 -5.85 -7.44 -15.16
C GLN A 97 -6.43 -8.53 -14.25
N GLU A 98 -7.31 -8.19 -13.32
CA GLU A 98 -8.01 -9.16 -12.47
C GLU A 98 -8.73 -10.23 -13.31
N SER A 99 -9.28 -9.86 -14.46
CA SER A 99 -9.94 -10.80 -15.38
C SER A 99 -8.97 -11.71 -16.13
N LEU A 100 -7.72 -11.29 -16.33
CA LEU A 100 -6.67 -12.07 -17.01
C LEU A 100 -5.94 -13.00 -16.04
N ASP A 101 -5.76 -12.59 -14.81
CA ASP A 101 -5.02 -13.32 -13.78
C ASP A 101 -5.85 -14.40 -13.07
N ALA A 102 -7.16 -14.44 -13.29
CA ALA A 102 -8.02 -15.53 -12.78
C ALA A 102 -7.58 -16.95 -13.26
N HIS A 103 -6.58 -17.02 -14.14
CA HIS A 103 -6.04 -18.26 -14.70
C HIS A 103 -4.52 -18.45 -14.42
N HIS A 104 -3.86 -17.53 -13.71
CA HIS A 104 -2.44 -17.62 -13.37
C HIS A 104 -2.21 -17.42 -11.88
N ASP A 105 -1.39 -18.30 -11.30
CA ASP A 105 -1.03 -18.36 -9.87
C ASP A 105 -0.08 -17.23 -9.42
N GLY A 106 -0.21 -16.05 -9.98
CA GLY A 106 0.60 -14.87 -9.71
C GLY A 106 -0.25 -13.64 -9.57
N THR A 107 -1.05 -13.57 -8.50
CA THR A 107 -1.95 -12.45 -8.20
C THR A 107 -1.19 -11.14 -8.15
N ILE A 108 -1.53 -10.23 -9.07
CA ILE A 108 -1.19 -8.82 -8.90
C ILE A 108 -2.06 -8.31 -7.76
N ASP A 109 -1.43 -7.65 -6.81
CA ASP A 109 -2.15 -7.05 -5.71
C ASP A 109 -2.87 -5.80 -6.24
N VAL A 110 -4.16 -5.96 -6.54
CA VAL A 110 -5.01 -4.90 -7.12
C VAL A 110 -5.17 -3.67 -6.21
N ASP A 111 -4.67 -3.76 -4.98
CA ASP A 111 -4.74 -2.67 -4.01
C ASP A 111 -3.56 -1.69 -4.11
N LEU A 112 -2.55 -1.99 -4.94
CA LEU A 112 -1.34 -1.18 -5.05
C LEU A 112 -1.05 -0.76 -6.49
N VAL A 113 -0.99 0.55 -6.70
CA VAL A 113 -0.59 1.17 -7.97
C VAL A 113 0.71 1.91 -7.77
N LEU A 114 1.71 1.60 -8.58
CA LEU A 114 2.98 2.30 -8.63
C LEU A 114 3.02 3.20 -9.86
N VAL A 115 2.95 4.50 -9.66
CA VAL A 115 3.21 5.47 -10.73
C VAL A 115 4.73 5.64 -10.81
N TRP A 116 5.32 5.16 -11.92
CA TRP A 116 6.76 5.15 -12.12
C TRP A 116 7.17 6.18 -13.16
N GLY A 117 7.62 7.35 -12.69
CA GLY A 117 8.05 8.49 -13.49
C GLY A 117 9.18 9.24 -12.80
N GLU A 118 9.31 10.51 -13.07
CA GLU A 118 10.34 11.38 -12.46
C GLU A 118 10.23 11.42 -10.92
N LYS A 119 9.02 11.35 -10.40
CA LYS A 119 8.72 11.29 -8.96
C LYS A 119 7.85 10.06 -8.69
N PRO A 120 8.45 8.91 -8.43
CA PRO A 120 7.69 7.69 -8.14
C PRO A 120 6.71 7.87 -6.99
N ARG A 121 5.49 7.34 -7.15
CA ARG A 121 4.43 7.42 -6.14
C ARG A 121 3.70 6.09 -6.03
N ILE A 122 3.43 5.68 -4.80
CA ILE A 122 2.58 4.53 -4.52
C ILE A 122 1.19 5.06 -4.15
N ILE A 123 0.17 4.48 -4.76
CA ILE A 123 -1.24 4.78 -4.50
C ILE A 123 -1.86 3.48 -3.99
N THR A 124 -2.41 3.52 -2.79
CA THR A 124 -3.08 2.37 -2.18
C THR A 124 -4.59 2.41 -2.45
N GLY A 125 -5.28 1.28 -2.28
CA GLY A 125 -6.74 1.22 -2.32
C GLY A 125 -7.39 2.20 -1.35
N ALA A 126 -6.79 2.43 -0.19
CA ALA A 126 -7.24 3.41 0.80
C ALA A 126 -7.16 4.85 0.28
N ASP A 127 -6.10 5.20 -0.48
CA ASP A 127 -5.97 6.53 -1.11
C ASP A 127 -7.03 6.74 -2.18
N ILE A 128 -7.29 5.69 -2.97
CA ILE A 128 -8.35 5.72 -4.00
C ILE A 128 -9.71 5.92 -3.35
N LEU A 129 -10.04 5.12 -2.34
CA LEU A 129 -11.30 5.22 -1.61
C LEU A 129 -11.46 6.60 -0.93
N GLY A 130 -10.40 7.10 -0.30
CA GLY A 130 -10.41 8.41 0.34
C GLY A 130 -10.70 9.56 -0.64
N ARG A 131 -10.18 9.47 -1.87
CA ARG A 131 -10.47 10.45 -2.93
C ARG A 131 -11.90 10.35 -3.45
N LEU A 132 -12.42 9.13 -3.64
CA LEU A 132 -13.80 8.90 -4.06
C LEU A 132 -14.79 9.44 -3.01
N LEU A 133 -14.55 9.17 -1.73
CA LEU A 133 -15.39 9.66 -0.63
C LEU A 133 -15.38 11.18 -0.54
N LYS A 134 -14.22 11.83 -0.72
CA LYS A 134 -14.15 13.31 -0.79
C LYS A 134 -14.95 13.85 -1.96
N GLY A 135 -14.89 13.22 -3.13
CA GLY A 135 -15.68 13.62 -4.30
C GLY A 135 -17.19 13.54 -4.04
N ILE A 136 -17.64 12.49 -3.36
CA ILE A 136 -19.04 12.30 -2.98
C ILE A 136 -19.45 13.35 -1.94
N SER A 137 -18.63 13.59 -0.92
CA SER A 137 -18.90 14.55 0.16
C SER A 137 -19.00 15.98 -0.37
N SER A 138 -18.18 16.38 -1.34
CA SER A 138 -18.24 17.70 -1.95
C SER A 138 -19.43 17.88 -2.93
N ALA A 139 -20.03 16.78 -3.38
CA ALA A 139 -21.23 16.79 -4.22
C ALA A 139 -22.54 16.70 -3.42
N MET A 140 -22.47 16.44 -2.11
CA MET A 140 -23.67 16.39 -1.26
C MET A 140 -24.20 17.81 -0.95
N PRO A 141 -25.50 18.07 -1.14
CA PRO A 141 -26.12 19.33 -0.70
C PRO A 141 -25.97 19.52 0.82
N GLU A 142 -25.68 20.74 1.26
CA GLU A 142 -25.53 21.09 2.69
C GLU A 142 -26.72 20.64 3.57
N ALA A 143 -27.92 20.53 3.00
CA ALA A 143 -29.12 20.05 3.68
C ALA A 143 -29.03 18.60 4.19
N LEU A 144 -28.18 17.74 3.61
CA LEU A 144 -27.98 16.37 4.08
C LEU A 144 -26.91 16.28 5.17
N LEU A 145 -25.95 17.19 5.18
CA LEU A 145 -24.91 17.24 6.22
C LEU A 145 -25.49 17.69 7.57
N SER A 146 -26.47 18.60 7.58
CA SER A 146 -27.13 19.05 8.80
C SER A 146 -27.94 17.95 9.49
N ASN A 147 -28.55 17.03 8.74
CA ASN A 147 -29.32 15.93 9.31
C ASN A 147 -28.45 14.86 9.99
N VAL A 148 -27.23 14.64 9.51
CA VAL A 148 -26.29 13.66 10.11
C VAL A 148 -25.73 14.18 11.43
N VAL A 149 -25.45 15.49 11.52
CA VAL A 149 -24.96 16.12 12.75
C VAL A 149 -26.05 16.18 13.81
N SER A 150 -27.29 16.47 13.43
CA SER A 150 -28.44 16.50 14.37
C SER A 150 -28.73 15.13 14.97
N ALA A 151 -28.66 14.05 14.19
CA ALA A 151 -28.88 12.68 14.66
C ALA A 151 -27.80 12.19 15.67
N GLN A 152 -26.61 12.75 15.63
CA GLN A 152 -25.54 12.44 16.60
C GLN A 152 -25.68 13.21 17.90
N THR A 153 -26.29 14.37 17.87
CA THR A 153 -26.50 15.20 19.07
C THR A 153 -27.64 14.65 19.93
N GLU A 154 -28.73 14.19 19.32
CA GLU A 154 -29.85 13.57 20.05
C GLU A 154 -29.47 12.25 20.75
N LYS A 155 -28.51 11.49 20.20
CA LYS A 155 -28.07 10.22 20.81
C LYS A 155 -27.18 10.40 22.04
N LYS A 156 -26.65 11.60 22.28
CA LYS A 156 -25.78 11.93 23.39
C LYS A 156 -26.53 12.46 24.62
N GLU A 157 -27.78 12.90 24.41
CA GLU A 157 -28.61 13.48 25.49
C GLU A 157 -29.52 12.45 26.19
N THR A 158 -29.63 11.22 25.65
CA THR A 158 -30.47 10.15 26.19
C THR A 158 -29.69 9.07 26.97
N ALA A 159 -28.46 9.34 27.41
CA ALA A 159 -27.78 8.42 28.34
C ALA A 159 -28.28 8.65 29.77
N PRO A 160 -28.89 7.66 30.42
CA PRO A 160 -29.34 7.82 31.82
C PRO A 160 -28.12 7.94 32.75
N SER A 161 -28.12 9.00 33.58
CA SER A 161 -27.19 9.14 34.68
C SER A 161 -27.44 8.01 35.68
N ILE A 162 -26.51 7.07 35.75
CA ILE A 162 -26.48 6.10 36.85
C ILE A 162 -25.79 6.81 38.02
N SER A 163 -26.59 7.21 38.99
CA SER A 163 -26.14 7.63 40.32
C SER A 163 -26.11 6.40 41.22
N GLU A 164 -25.04 6.30 42.01
CA GLU A 164 -24.70 5.38 43.09
C GLU A 164 -24.08 4.04 42.71
#